data_141e970f06e068f3f3891eb2febf1819
#
_entry.id   141e970f06e068f3f3891eb2febf1819
#
_cell.length_a   1.000
_cell.length_b   1.000
_cell.length_c   1.000
_cell.angle_alpha   90.00
_cell.angle_beta   90.00
_cell.angle_gamma   90.00
#
_symmetry.space_group_name_H-M   'P 1'
#
loop_
_entity.id
_entity.type
_entity.pdbx_description
1 polymer ?
#
loop_
_entity_poly.entity_id
_entity_poly.type
_entity_poly.pdbx_seq_one_letter_code
_entity_poly.pdbx_strand_id
1 'polypeptide(L)'
;LFSFCAEYPERSALVGGSASLPCNITPPTLDDAVALVLWYRGDSGTPIFSLDARNTPPDAERTFVDDTLGSRAFFNRSGAMATLQLQPVKDVDDGEYRCRVDYKRSRTQNRIVRLNVVVPPTEVVITNRTGEPLRNRPIIGPFNEGSSLTLVCKALGARRDSRRRKRMIAQLFIRAACSGSGRCVFAGRPAPHVTWWLGAELVDDSYSSMGEGVVRNDLVIGKLQRSDLMATYRCQASNNNETVPVSTSVSLDLNRE
;
A
#
# COMPACT_ATOMS: atom_id res chain seq x y z
N LEU A 1 8.24 -32.70 -1.28
CA LEU A 1 7.17 -32.11 -0.47
C LEU A 1 6.80 -30.79 -1.08
N PHE A 2 5.82 -30.78 -2.02
CA PHE A 2 5.24 -29.55 -2.56
C PHE A 2 4.36 -28.97 -1.45
N SER A 3 4.78 -27.87 -0.85
CA SER A 3 3.94 -27.04 0.01
C SER A 3 2.87 -26.42 -0.90
N PHE A 4 1.65 -26.92 -0.85
CA PHE A 4 0.49 -26.24 -1.42
C PHE A 4 0.31 -24.94 -0.64
N CYS A 5 0.76 -23.84 -1.22
CA CYS A 5 0.41 -22.51 -0.75
C CYS A 5 -1.10 -22.38 -0.97
N ALA A 6 -1.90 -22.44 0.08
CA ALA A 6 -3.34 -22.21 -0.03
C ALA A 6 -3.55 -20.78 -0.50
N GLU A 7 -4.04 -20.63 -1.73
CA GLU A 7 -4.35 -19.34 -2.33
C GLU A 7 -5.64 -18.82 -1.70
N TYR A 8 -5.51 -17.92 -0.75
CA TYR A 8 -6.65 -17.27 -0.12
C TYR A 8 -7.17 -16.14 -1.00
N PRO A 9 -8.48 -15.84 -0.99
CA PRO A 9 -9.01 -14.69 -1.70
C PRO A 9 -8.35 -13.41 -1.19
N GLU A 10 -7.78 -12.63 -2.13
CA GLU A 10 -7.15 -11.35 -1.84
C GLU A 10 -8.11 -10.20 -2.12
N ARG A 11 -8.00 -9.15 -1.32
CA ARG A 11 -8.68 -7.87 -1.51
C ARG A 11 -7.66 -6.75 -1.40
N SER A 12 -7.72 -5.80 -2.31
CA SER A 12 -6.88 -4.61 -2.27
C SER A 12 -7.72 -3.39 -1.95
N ALA A 13 -7.16 -2.47 -1.19
CA ALA A 13 -7.79 -1.18 -0.91
C ALA A 13 -6.74 -0.10 -0.70
N LEU A 14 -7.03 1.11 -1.15
CA LEU A 14 -6.20 2.29 -0.87
C LEU A 14 -6.32 2.67 0.60
N VAL A 15 -5.23 3.12 1.18
CA VAL A 15 -5.24 3.78 2.49
C VAL A 15 -6.18 4.99 2.46
N GLY A 16 -7.05 5.11 3.47
CA GLY A 16 -8.11 6.14 3.51
C GLY A 16 -9.40 5.77 2.78
N GLY A 17 -9.37 4.76 1.90
CA GLY A 17 -10.53 4.22 1.19
C GLY A 17 -11.36 3.25 2.01
N SER A 18 -12.06 2.35 1.33
CA SER A 18 -12.89 1.30 1.93
C SER A 18 -12.42 -0.10 1.51
N ALA A 19 -12.57 -1.07 2.39
CA ALA A 19 -12.34 -2.48 2.11
C ALA A 19 -13.54 -3.32 2.50
N SER A 20 -13.88 -4.33 1.67
CA SER A 20 -14.93 -5.30 1.95
C SER A 20 -14.34 -6.71 2.00
N LEU A 21 -14.33 -7.31 3.17
CA LEU A 21 -13.80 -8.65 3.41
C LEU A 21 -14.94 -9.67 3.38
N PRO A 22 -15.02 -10.54 2.37
CA PRO A 22 -16.15 -11.46 2.20
C PRO A 22 -16.07 -12.63 3.18
N CYS A 23 -17.22 -13.04 3.69
CA CYS A 23 -17.42 -14.25 4.46
C CYS A 23 -18.73 -14.91 4.07
N ASN A 24 -18.66 -16.11 3.53
CA ASN A 24 -19.86 -16.89 3.28
C ASN A 24 -20.42 -17.42 4.59
N ILE A 25 -21.59 -16.94 4.98
CA ILE A 25 -22.31 -17.33 6.20
C ILE A 25 -23.48 -18.27 5.93
N THR A 26 -23.68 -18.72 4.67
CA THR A 26 -24.78 -19.61 4.32
C THR A 26 -24.67 -20.93 5.09
N PRO A 27 -25.72 -21.34 5.81
CA PRO A 27 -25.73 -22.62 6.48
C PRO A 27 -25.61 -23.78 5.47
N PRO A 28 -24.91 -24.87 5.83
CA PRO A 28 -24.76 -26.04 4.95
C PRO A 28 -26.09 -26.76 4.64
N THR A 29 -27.07 -26.65 5.52
CA THR A 29 -28.41 -27.27 5.38
C THR A 29 -29.49 -26.22 5.57
N LEU A 30 -30.65 -26.42 4.95
CA LEU A 30 -31.78 -25.44 4.97
C LEU A 30 -32.41 -25.29 6.36
N ASP A 31 -32.26 -26.30 7.22
CA ASP A 31 -32.81 -26.36 8.59
C ASP A 31 -31.82 -25.85 9.65
N ASP A 32 -30.68 -25.35 9.24
CA ASP A 32 -29.65 -24.78 10.11
C ASP A 32 -29.61 -23.25 10.03
N ALA A 33 -28.98 -22.65 11.01
CA ALA A 33 -28.85 -21.18 11.08
C ALA A 33 -27.48 -20.78 11.66
N VAL A 34 -27.06 -19.57 11.34
CA VAL A 34 -25.87 -18.97 11.95
C VAL A 34 -26.12 -18.75 13.44
N ALA A 35 -25.20 -19.18 14.26
CA ALA A 35 -25.20 -18.94 15.71
C ALA A 35 -24.22 -17.81 16.08
N LEU A 36 -23.02 -17.80 15.46
CA LEU A 36 -21.98 -16.84 15.81
C LEU A 36 -21.10 -16.58 14.59
N VAL A 37 -20.74 -15.32 14.37
CA VAL A 37 -19.71 -14.92 13.39
C VAL A 37 -18.61 -14.19 14.13
N LEU A 38 -17.37 -14.65 13.98
CA LEU A 38 -16.19 -14.08 14.61
C LEU A 38 -15.16 -13.73 13.55
N TRP A 39 -14.62 -12.53 13.64
CA TRP A 39 -13.50 -12.12 12.82
C TRP A 39 -12.24 -12.00 13.68
N TYR A 40 -11.16 -12.54 13.17
CA TYR A 40 -9.84 -12.49 13.78
C TYR A 40 -8.85 -11.86 12.81
N ARG A 41 -7.79 -11.32 13.33
CA ARG A 41 -6.69 -10.74 12.54
C ARG A 41 -5.41 -11.54 12.79
N GLY A 42 -4.81 -12.07 11.71
CA GLY A 42 -3.64 -12.95 11.79
C GLY A 42 -3.86 -14.10 12.75
N ASP A 43 -2.84 -14.42 13.54
CA ASP A 43 -2.87 -15.51 14.52
C ASP A 43 -3.46 -15.10 15.89
N SER A 44 -4.14 -13.93 15.95
CA SER A 44 -4.76 -13.49 17.20
C SER A 44 -5.80 -14.50 17.68
N GLY A 45 -5.74 -14.86 18.94
CA GLY A 45 -6.78 -15.65 19.63
C GLY A 45 -8.00 -14.83 20.04
N THR A 46 -7.89 -13.47 20.00
CA THR A 46 -8.97 -12.57 20.38
C THR A 46 -9.67 -12.05 19.12
N PRO A 47 -11.02 -12.14 19.03
CA PRO A 47 -11.76 -11.64 17.90
C PRO A 47 -11.70 -10.08 17.87
N ILE A 48 -11.58 -9.54 16.66
CA ILE A 48 -11.67 -8.08 16.40
C ILE A 48 -13.09 -7.62 16.12
N PHE A 49 -13.96 -8.56 15.75
CA PHE A 49 -15.40 -8.35 15.56
C PHE A 49 -16.15 -9.62 15.90
N SER A 50 -17.32 -9.50 16.51
CA SER A 50 -18.25 -10.61 16.67
C SER A 50 -19.70 -10.20 16.45
N LEU A 51 -20.48 -11.15 15.89
CA LEU A 51 -21.91 -11.09 15.80
C LEU A 51 -22.48 -12.35 16.50
N ASP A 52 -23.22 -12.17 17.59
CA ASP A 52 -23.87 -13.25 18.32
C ASP A 52 -25.37 -13.28 17.97
N ALA A 53 -25.76 -14.32 17.24
CA ALA A 53 -27.13 -14.59 16.81
C ALA A 53 -27.75 -15.82 17.50
N ARG A 54 -27.18 -16.29 18.62
CA ARG A 54 -27.68 -17.47 19.34
C ARG A 54 -29.04 -17.22 19.99
N ASN A 55 -29.26 -16.02 20.45
CA ASN A 55 -30.51 -15.63 21.06
C ASN A 55 -31.47 -15.09 20.00
N THR A 56 -32.64 -15.69 19.88
CA THR A 56 -33.75 -15.23 19.02
C THR A 56 -34.81 -14.53 19.88
N PRO A 57 -35.36 -13.39 19.46
CA PRO A 57 -35.65 -12.90 18.14
C PRO A 57 -34.47 -12.15 17.49
N PRO A 58 -34.55 -11.87 16.14
CA PRO A 58 -33.46 -11.23 15.37
C PRO A 58 -33.01 -9.87 15.93
N ASP A 59 -33.87 -9.15 16.65
CA ASP A 59 -33.58 -7.85 17.27
C ASP A 59 -32.68 -7.95 18.51
N ALA A 60 -32.33 -9.17 18.97
CA ALA A 60 -31.47 -9.41 20.11
C ALA A 60 -30.02 -9.76 19.74
N GLU A 61 -29.65 -9.61 18.47
CA GLU A 61 -28.26 -9.83 18.03
C GLU A 61 -27.32 -8.83 18.69
N ARG A 62 -26.22 -9.37 19.24
CA ARG A 62 -25.19 -8.57 19.88
C ARG A 62 -23.96 -8.50 19.02
N THR A 63 -23.48 -7.29 18.76
CA THR A 63 -22.24 -7.05 18.04
C THR A 63 -21.18 -6.52 19.00
N PHE A 64 -19.96 -6.99 18.82
CA PHE A 64 -18.76 -6.47 19.47
C PHE A 64 -17.77 -6.04 18.40
N VAL A 65 -17.14 -4.91 18.60
CA VAL A 65 -16.06 -4.38 17.76
C VAL A 65 -14.91 -4.00 18.67
N ASP A 66 -13.72 -4.52 18.37
CA ASP A 66 -12.50 -4.18 19.10
C ASP A 66 -12.13 -2.70 18.91
N ASP A 67 -11.57 -2.06 19.92
CA ASP A 67 -11.17 -0.66 19.92
C ASP A 67 -10.20 -0.29 18.79
N THR A 68 -9.40 -1.24 18.29
CA THR A 68 -8.48 -1.03 17.17
C THR A 68 -9.20 -0.77 15.86
N LEU A 69 -10.38 -1.34 15.67
CA LEU A 69 -11.28 -1.07 14.54
C LEU A 69 -12.22 0.10 14.84
N GLY A 70 -12.76 0.15 16.05
CA GLY A 70 -13.68 1.20 16.50
C GLY A 70 -14.88 1.35 15.54
N SER A 71 -15.32 2.58 15.33
CA SER A 71 -16.44 2.90 14.43
C SER A 71 -16.16 2.70 12.93
N ARG A 72 -14.96 2.19 12.56
CA ARG A 72 -14.59 1.94 11.16
C ARG A 72 -15.05 0.60 10.60
N ALA A 73 -15.49 -0.32 11.47
CA ALA A 73 -15.88 -1.66 11.08
C ALA A 73 -17.40 -1.80 11.07
N PHE A 74 -17.95 -2.27 9.94
CA PHE A 74 -19.35 -2.53 9.74
C PHE A 74 -19.52 -3.94 9.17
N PHE A 75 -20.48 -4.70 9.69
CA PHE A 75 -20.80 -6.02 9.17
C PHE A 75 -22.11 -5.98 8.37
N ASN A 76 -21.99 -6.20 7.06
CA ASN A 76 -23.15 -6.24 6.17
C ASN A 76 -23.51 -7.71 5.88
N ARG A 77 -24.76 -8.08 6.12
CA ARG A 77 -25.32 -9.42 5.90
C ARG A 77 -26.31 -9.49 4.73
N SER A 78 -26.41 -8.42 3.94
CA SER A 78 -27.31 -8.39 2.80
C SER A 78 -26.84 -9.41 1.75
N GLY A 79 -27.57 -10.54 1.63
CA GLY A 79 -27.29 -11.61 0.68
C GLY A 79 -26.53 -12.82 1.27
N ALA A 80 -26.23 -13.79 0.41
CA ALA A 80 -25.53 -15.03 0.77
C ALA A 80 -24.07 -14.82 1.21
N MET A 81 -23.46 -13.73 0.75
CA MET A 81 -22.08 -13.36 1.06
C MET A 81 -22.07 -12.16 2.00
N ALA A 82 -21.89 -12.41 3.28
CA ALA A 82 -21.69 -11.34 4.24
C ALA A 82 -20.29 -10.71 4.08
N THR A 83 -20.15 -9.45 4.48
CA THR A 83 -18.88 -8.71 4.37
C THR A 83 -18.59 -7.94 5.65
N LEU A 84 -17.34 -8.02 6.12
CA LEU A 84 -16.80 -7.06 7.08
C LEU A 84 -16.24 -5.88 6.29
N GLN A 85 -16.85 -4.71 6.45
CA GLN A 85 -16.42 -3.48 5.79
C GLN A 85 -15.56 -2.66 6.74
N LEU A 86 -14.44 -2.13 6.22
CA LEU A 86 -13.54 -1.25 6.94
C LEU A 86 -13.48 0.09 6.22
N GLN A 87 -13.80 1.20 6.90
CA GLN A 87 -13.77 2.55 6.35
C GLN A 87 -13.58 3.61 7.46
N PRO A 88 -12.56 4.49 7.36
CA PRO A 88 -11.47 4.46 6.38
C PRO A 88 -10.46 3.33 6.66
N VAL A 89 -9.92 2.74 5.60
CA VAL A 89 -8.83 1.77 5.70
C VAL A 89 -7.57 2.46 6.17
N LYS A 90 -6.90 1.87 7.14
CA LYS A 90 -5.58 2.31 7.62
C LYS A 90 -4.51 1.37 7.10
N ASP A 91 -3.31 1.88 6.96
CA ASP A 91 -2.17 1.08 6.53
C ASP A 91 -1.81 -0.06 7.49
N VAL A 92 -2.21 0.06 8.77
CA VAL A 92 -2.09 -1.00 9.76
C VAL A 92 -3.11 -2.11 9.54
N ASP A 93 -4.14 -1.93 8.75
CA ASP A 93 -5.17 -2.94 8.47
C ASP A 93 -4.71 -4.00 7.47
N ASP A 94 -3.56 -3.81 6.82
CA ASP A 94 -2.93 -4.81 5.95
C ASP A 94 -2.69 -6.13 6.69
N GLY A 95 -3.01 -7.26 6.06
CA GLY A 95 -2.75 -8.56 6.61
C GLY A 95 -3.86 -9.58 6.38
N GLU A 96 -3.75 -10.70 7.08
CA GLU A 96 -4.72 -11.79 7.02
C GLU A 96 -5.85 -11.59 8.01
N TYR A 97 -7.05 -11.91 7.55
CA TYR A 97 -8.27 -11.92 8.35
C TYR A 97 -8.90 -13.30 8.27
N ARG A 98 -9.35 -13.81 9.40
CA ARG A 98 -10.05 -15.08 9.48
C ARG A 98 -11.47 -14.85 9.95
N CYS A 99 -12.44 -15.22 9.10
CA CYS A 99 -13.85 -15.31 9.45
C CYS A 99 -14.15 -16.71 9.94
N ARG A 100 -14.64 -16.86 11.16
CA ARG A 100 -15.18 -18.09 11.75
C ARG A 100 -16.68 -17.96 11.84
N VAL A 101 -17.38 -18.97 11.33
CA VAL A 101 -18.85 -19.07 11.38
C VAL A 101 -19.23 -20.34 12.15
N ASP A 102 -19.91 -20.17 13.27
CA ASP A 102 -20.49 -21.25 14.04
C ASP A 102 -21.98 -21.34 13.71
N TYR A 103 -22.45 -22.51 13.36
CA TYR A 103 -23.86 -22.81 13.09
C TYR A 103 -24.52 -23.44 14.27
N LYS A 104 -25.88 -23.47 14.33
CA LYS A 104 -26.63 -24.08 15.43
C LYS A 104 -26.48 -25.61 15.48
N ARG A 105 -26.31 -26.24 14.31
CA ARG A 105 -26.26 -27.72 14.19
C ARG A 105 -25.03 -28.20 13.44
N SER A 106 -24.62 -27.51 12.38
CA SER A 106 -23.49 -27.86 11.53
C SER A 106 -22.14 -27.53 12.16
N ARG A 107 -21.07 -28.10 11.59
CA ARG A 107 -19.70 -27.83 12.02
C ARG A 107 -19.31 -26.39 11.72
N THR A 108 -18.52 -25.80 12.58
CA THR A 108 -17.84 -24.51 12.39
C THR A 108 -17.06 -24.46 11.09
N GLN A 109 -17.16 -23.34 10.37
CA GLN A 109 -16.36 -23.07 9.19
C GLN A 109 -15.40 -21.90 9.46
N ASN A 110 -14.18 -22.02 8.95
CA ASN A 110 -13.17 -20.96 8.97
C ASN A 110 -12.81 -20.62 7.52
N ARG A 111 -12.71 -19.30 7.25
CA ARG A 111 -12.31 -18.77 5.94
C ARG A 111 -11.28 -17.69 6.16
N ILE A 112 -10.24 -17.70 5.35
CA ILE A 112 -9.19 -16.70 5.41
C ILE A 112 -9.33 -15.80 4.19
N VAL A 113 -9.12 -14.50 4.38
CA VAL A 113 -9.04 -13.49 3.34
C VAL A 113 -7.86 -12.58 3.63
N ARG A 114 -7.08 -12.25 2.61
CA ARG A 114 -5.95 -11.32 2.72
C ARG A 114 -6.37 -9.93 2.27
N LEU A 115 -6.14 -8.94 3.13
CA LEU A 115 -6.28 -7.53 2.78
C LEU A 115 -4.89 -6.95 2.46
N ASN A 116 -4.71 -6.50 1.22
CA ASN A 116 -3.54 -5.79 0.76
C ASN A 116 -3.85 -4.29 0.77
N VAL A 117 -3.27 -3.55 1.70
CA VAL A 117 -3.48 -2.11 1.77
C VAL A 117 -2.45 -1.40 0.91
N VAL A 118 -2.92 -0.74 -0.14
CA VAL A 118 -2.09 0.06 -1.04
C VAL A 118 -1.85 1.44 -0.42
N VAL A 119 -0.57 1.78 -0.25
CA VAL A 119 -0.13 3.09 0.24
C VAL A 119 0.62 3.79 -0.88
N PRO A 120 0.04 4.78 -1.56
CA PRO A 120 0.69 5.51 -2.64
C PRO A 120 1.97 6.22 -2.18
N PRO A 121 2.94 6.48 -3.09
CA PRO A 121 4.04 7.37 -2.81
C PRO A 121 3.50 8.79 -2.52
N THR A 122 4.15 9.52 -1.62
CA THR A 122 3.72 10.87 -1.21
C THR A 122 4.55 11.98 -1.81
N GLU A 123 5.77 11.66 -2.20
CA GLU A 123 6.71 12.66 -2.68
C GLU A 123 7.73 12.04 -3.64
N VAL A 124 8.12 12.83 -4.64
CA VAL A 124 9.20 12.53 -5.58
C VAL A 124 10.20 13.69 -5.56
N VAL A 125 11.48 13.35 -5.48
CA VAL A 125 12.55 14.33 -5.42
C VAL A 125 13.58 14.05 -6.51
N ILE A 126 13.87 15.06 -7.34
CA ILE A 126 15.00 15.02 -8.25
C ILE A 126 16.23 15.61 -7.55
N THR A 127 17.35 14.90 -7.62
CA THR A 127 18.65 15.33 -7.11
C THR A 127 19.70 15.25 -8.22
N ASN A 128 20.80 15.98 -8.08
CA ASN A 128 21.99 15.75 -8.88
C ASN A 128 22.70 14.46 -8.41
N ARG A 129 23.80 14.10 -9.09
CA ARG A 129 24.60 12.91 -8.76
C ARG A 129 25.19 12.94 -7.33
N THR A 130 25.45 14.14 -6.78
CA THR A 130 25.97 14.31 -5.42
C THR A 130 24.88 14.23 -4.34
N GLY A 131 23.58 14.16 -4.75
CA GLY A 131 22.44 14.02 -3.86
C GLY A 131 21.82 15.37 -3.43
N GLU A 132 22.24 16.48 -4.00
CA GLU A 132 21.66 17.80 -3.75
C GLU A 132 20.27 17.90 -4.41
N PRO A 133 19.20 18.25 -3.65
CA PRO A 133 17.85 18.36 -4.20
C PRO A 133 17.70 19.56 -5.14
N LEU A 134 17.04 19.33 -6.27
CA LEU A 134 16.78 20.38 -7.29
C LEU A 134 15.38 21.00 -7.13
N ARG A 135 14.74 20.85 -5.96
CA ARG A 135 13.34 21.20 -5.68
C ARG A 135 12.92 22.64 -6.00
N ASN A 136 13.82 23.59 -5.85
CA ASN A 136 13.52 25.02 -6.02
C ASN A 136 14.14 25.61 -7.29
N ARG A 137 14.61 24.76 -8.18
CA ARG A 137 15.26 25.14 -9.41
C ARG A 137 14.53 24.47 -10.58
N PRO A 138 13.48 25.11 -11.13
CA PRO A 138 12.78 24.55 -12.28
C PRO A 138 13.68 24.45 -13.50
N ILE A 139 14.73 25.29 -13.57
CA ILE A 139 15.77 25.29 -14.61
C ILE A 139 17.11 25.03 -13.95
N ILE A 140 17.86 24.09 -14.47
CA ILE A 140 19.20 23.70 -14.01
C ILE A 140 20.22 23.89 -15.11
N GLY A 141 21.42 24.31 -14.76
CA GLY A 141 22.49 24.65 -15.68
C GLY A 141 23.02 26.06 -15.40
N PRO A 142 23.63 26.74 -16.40
CA PRO A 142 23.81 26.25 -17.77
C PRO A 142 24.88 25.14 -17.86
N PHE A 143 24.65 24.17 -18.73
CA PHE A 143 25.59 23.08 -19.04
C PHE A 143 26.24 23.31 -20.41
N ASN A 144 27.42 22.73 -20.63
CA ASN A 144 28.08 22.78 -21.95
C ASN A 144 27.51 21.64 -22.85
N GLU A 145 27.32 21.96 -24.12
CA GLU A 145 27.03 20.95 -25.13
C GLU A 145 28.14 19.86 -25.14
N GLY A 146 27.77 18.64 -25.38
CA GLY A 146 28.69 17.50 -25.33
C GLY A 146 29.02 16.98 -23.93
N SER A 147 28.66 17.69 -22.86
CA SER A 147 28.83 17.18 -21.48
C SER A 147 27.81 16.11 -21.13
N SER A 148 28.10 15.29 -20.11
CA SER A 148 27.16 14.31 -19.57
C SER A 148 26.43 14.85 -18.36
N LEU A 149 25.18 14.45 -18.20
CA LEU A 149 24.36 14.81 -17.05
C LEU A 149 23.72 13.55 -16.44
N THR A 150 23.74 13.45 -15.12
CA THR A 150 22.99 12.42 -14.39
C THR A 150 21.99 13.08 -13.47
N LEU A 151 20.71 12.76 -13.66
CA LEU A 151 19.61 13.12 -12.80
C LEU A 151 19.19 11.91 -11.99
N VAL A 152 18.97 12.09 -10.69
CA VAL A 152 18.58 11.02 -9.79
C VAL A 152 17.19 11.32 -9.25
N CYS A 153 16.27 10.44 -9.53
CA CYS A 153 14.92 10.52 -8.98
C CYS A 153 14.76 9.57 -7.79
N LYS A 154 14.17 10.07 -6.71
CA LYS A 154 13.85 9.30 -5.51
C LYS A 154 12.38 9.43 -5.16
N ALA A 155 11.67 8.31 -5.09
CA ALA A 155 10.33 8.27 -4.56
C ALA A 155 10.38 8.07 -3.05
N LEU A 156 9.65 8.92 -2.33
CA LEU A 156 9.54 8.89 -0.87
C LEU A 156 8.10 8.59 -0.49
N GLY A 157 7.92 7.73 0.52
CA GLY A 157 6.62 7.44 1.08
C GLY A 157 6.32 8.25 2.35
N ALA A 158 5.12 8.06 2.89
CA ALA A 158 4.73 8.67 4.15
C ALA A 158 5.67 8.24 5.29
N ARG A 159 6.16 9.20 6.07
CA ARG A 159 6.94 8.94 7.28
C ARG A 159 6.04 8.31 8.34
N ARG A 160 6.45 7.17 8.89
CA ARG A 160 5.77 6.54 10.02
C ARG A 160 6.58 6.68 11.31
N ASP A 161 5.87 6.95 12.40
CA ASP A 161 6.45 6.86 13.75
C ASP A 161 6.50 5.38 14.17
N SER A 162 7.70 4.83 14.30
CA SER A 162 7.95 3.41 14.61
C SER A 162 7.67 3.05 16.07
N ARG A 163 7.36 4.03 16.94
CA ARG A 163 7.18 3.78 18.38
C ARG A 163 6.05 2.78 18.69
N ARG A 164 5.09 2.61 17.78
CA ARG A 164 3.97 1.64 17.93
C ARG A 164 4.25 0.21 17.45
N ARG A 165 5.39 -0.08 16.78
CA ARG A 165 5.62 -1.36 16.09
C ARG A 165 6.50 -2.39 16.79
N LYS A 166 7.04 -2.13 17.98
CA LYS A 166 7.93 -3.10 18.68
C LYS A 166 7.30 -4.48 18.96
N ARG A 167 5.99 -4.66 18.77
CA ARG A 167 5.26 -5.91 19.07
C ARG A 167 4.83 -6.75 17.85
N MET A 168 4.95 -6.27 16.62
CA MET A 168 4.40 -6.94 15.43
C MET A 168 5.41 -7.38 14.36
N ILE A 169 6.73 -7.14 14.53
CA ILE A 169 7.72 -7.29 13.45
C ILE A 169 8.33 -8.70 13.34
N ALA A 170 7.89 -9.68 14.12
CA ALA A 170 8.53 -11.00 14.11
C ALA A 170 8.24 -11.87 12.86
N GLN A 171 7.28 -11.55 11.99
CA GLN A 171 6.84 -12.47 10.94
C GLN A 171 6.67 -11.94 9.52
N LEU A 172 6.92 -10.66 9.20
CA LEU A 172 6.89 -10.20 7.81
C LEU A 172 8.25 -9.62 7.40
N PHE A 173 8.91 -10.29 6.46
CA PHE A 173 10.12 -9.86 5.76
C PHE A 173 9.88 -8.61 4.88
N ILE A 174 9.32 -7.55 5.41
CA ILE A 174 9.44 -6.22 4.81
C ILE A 174 10.55 -5.54 5.58
N ARG A 175 11.75 -5.50 5.01
CA ARG A 175 12.84 -4.68 5.50
C ARG A 175 12.43 -3.21 5.40
N ALA A 176 11.75 -2.73 6.44
CA ALA A 176 11.61 -1.31 6.66
C ALA A 176 12.95 -0.79 7.16
N ALA A 177 13.51 0.15 6.47
CA ALA A 177 14.66 0.85 6.99
C ALA A 177 14.17 1.87 8.02
N CYS A 178 14.56 1.63 9.24
CA CYS A 178 14.31 2.53 10.35
C CYS A 178 15.65 3.18 10.74
N SER A 179 15.71 4.50 10.71
CA SER A 179 16.87 5.23 11.26
C SER A 179 16.91 5.07 12.80
N GLY A 180 18.09 5.23 13.41
CA GLY A 180 18.28 5.13 14.87
C GLY A 180 17.37 6.04 15.71
N SER A 181 16.68 7.02 15.09
CA SER A 181 15.66 7.88 15.73
C SER A 181 14.26 7.25 15.78
N GLY A 182 14.09 6.01 15.32
CA GLY A 182 12.81 5.29 15.37
C GLY A 182 11.81 5.69 14.28
N ARG A 183 12.22 6.39 13.23
CA ARG A 183 11.38 6.75 12.09
C ARG A 183 11.64 5.82 10.92
N CYS A 184 10.58 5.18 10.42
CA CYS A 184 10.63 4.35 9.23
C CYS A 184 10.01 5.10 8.05
N VAL A 185 10.70 5.09 6.90
CA VAL A 185 10.23 5.69 5.65
C VAL A 185 9.94 4.56 4.66
N PHE A 186 8.79 4.66 3.98
CA PHE A 186 8.42 3.73 2.91
C PHE A 186 8.11 4.54 1.66
N ALA A 187 8.64 4.14 0.52
CA ALA A 187 8.35 4.80 -0.76
C ALA A 187 6.89 4.65 -1.21
N GLY A 188 6.19 3.72 -0.61
CA GLY A 188 4.84 3.29 -0.95
C GLY A 188 4.73 1.79 -0.77
N ARG A 189 3.50 1.25 -0.78
CA ARG A 189 3.26 -0.19 -0.69
C ARG A 189 2.11 -0.59 -1.61
N PRO A 190 2.33 -1.47 -2.59
CA PRO A 190 3.64 -2.05 -2.99
C PRO A 190 4.67 -0.98 -3.36
N ALA A 191 5.93 -1.39 -3.56
CA ALA A 191 7.00 -0.47 -3.99
C ALA A 191 6.61 0.21 -5.31
N PRO A 192 6.75 1.54 -5.44
CA PRO A 192 6.35 2.24 -6.65
C PRO A 192 7.33 1.99 -7.81
N HIS A 193 6.80 2.05 -9.02
CA HIS A 193 7.58 2.22 -10.23
C HIS A 193 7.99 3.68 -10.34
N VAL A 194 9.27 3.94 -10.60
CA VAL A 194 9.82 5.29 -10.78
C VAL A 194 10.32 5.41 -12.21
N THR A 195 9.75 6.35 -12.96
CA THR A 195 9.98 6.49 -14.40
C THR A 195 10.38 7.91 -14.77
N TRP A 196 11.20 8.03 -15.83
CA TRP A 196 11.57 9.30 -16.42
C TRP A 196 10.88 9.53 -17.76
N TRP A 197 10.44 10.76 -17.96
CA TRP A 197 9.70 11.20 -19.12
C TRP A 197 10.30 12.47 -19.71
N LEU A 198 10.37 12.54 -21.02
CA LEU A 198 10.66 13.75 -21.79
C LEU A 198 9.40 14.14 -22.57
N GLY A 199 8.71 15.18 -22.11
CA GLY A 199 7.36 15.47 -22.63
C GLY A 199 6.39 14.31 -22.37
N ALA A 200 5.93 13.65 -23.44
CA ALA A 200 5.06 12.48 -23.40
C ALA A 200 5.80 11.14 -23.62
N GLU A 201 7.10 11.18 -23.90
CA GLU A 201 7.91 10.00 -24.18
C GLU A 201 8.52 9.44 -22.89
N LEU A 202 8.39 8.11 -22.70
CA LEU A 202 9.07 7.37 -21.63
C LEU A 202 10.56 7.23 -22.00
N VAL A 203 11.44 7.79 -21.17
CA VAL A 203 12.89 7.81 -21.42
C VAL A 203 13.61 6.70 -20.65
N ASP A 204 13.19 6.46 -19.40
CA ASP A 204 13.79 5.45 -18.56
C ASP A 204 12.78 4.90 -17.53
N ASP A 205 12.69 3.57 -17.40
CA ASP A 205 11.89 2.86 -16.43
C ASP A 205 12.73 1.92 -15.53
N SER A 206 14.07 2.02 -15.59
CA SER A 206 15.01 1.24 -14.81
C SER A 206 15.16 1.77 -13.39
N TYR A 207 14.33 1.27 -12.46
CA TYR A 207 14.38 1.68 -11.06
C TYR A 207 14.90 0.58 -10.15
N SER A 208 15.45 0.96 -9.01
CA SER A 208 15.96 0.05 -8.00
C SER A 208 15.55 0.46 -6.59
N SER A 209 15.37 -0.55 -5.72
CA SER A 209 15.17 -0.30 -4.29
C SER A 209 16.51 -0.09 -3.60
N MET A 210 16.69 1.06 -2.97
CA MET A 210 17.93 1.43 -2.29
C MET A 210 18.00 0.97 -0.84
N GLY A 211 17.01 0.20 -0.38
CA GLY A 211 16.79 0.02 1.05
C GLY A 211 16.13 1.26 1.66
N GLU A 212 15.89 1.25 2.97
CA GLU A 212 15.25 2.37 3.70
C GLU A 212 13.90 2.82 3.12
N GLY A 213 13.22 1.96 2.34
CA GLY A 213 11.94 2.27 1.73
C GLY A 213 12.00 3.38 0.69
N VAL A 214 13.17 3.61 0.08
CA VAL A 214 13.39 4.55 -1.02
C VAL A 214 13.51 3.76 -2.31
N VAL A 215 12.79 4.16 -3.33
CA VAL A 215 12.96 3.68 -4.71
C VAL A 215 13.60 4.79 -5.53
N ARG A 216 14.59 4.40 -6.33
CA ARG A 216 15.45 5.31 -7.07
C ARG A 216 15.52 4.90 -8.54
N ASN A 217 15.55 5.91 -9.42
CA ASN A 217 15.87 5.77 -10.84
C ASN A 217 16.89 6.86 -11.26
N ASP A 218 17.97 6.45 -11.90
CA ASP A 218 19.07 7.30 -12.33
C ASP A 218 19.04 7.48 -13.85
N LEU A 219 18.57 8.64 -14.31
CA LEU A 219 18.63 9.01 -15.72
C LEU A 219 20.02 9.51 -16.07
N VAL A 220 20.69 8.82 -16.99
CA VAL A 220 22.02 9.20 -17.52
C VAL A 220 21.87 9.73 -18.94
N ILE A 221 22.11 11.03 -19.12
CA ILE A 221 22.20 11.67 -20.44
C ILE A 221 23.68 11.73 -20.82
N GLY A 222 24.10 10.84 -21.71
CA GLY A 222 25.52 10.63 -22.02
C GLY A 222 26.18 11.83 -22.71
N LYS A 223 25.43 12.55 -23.54
CA LYS A 223 25.93 13.70 -24.30
C LYS A 223 24.79 14.69 -24.53
N LEU A 224 24.88 15.86 -23.89
CA LEU A 224 23.92 16.94 -24.08
C LEU A 224 24.06 17.55 -25.50
N GLN A 225 22.92 17.76 -26.14
CA GLN A 225 22.82 18.34 -27.48
C GLN A 225 22.10 19.67 -27.41
N ARG A 226 22.25 20.49 -28.45
CA ARG A 226 21.51 21.76 -28.55
C ARG A 226 20.01 21.61 -28.47
N SER A 227 19.47 20.48 -28.95
CA SER A 227 18.07 20.10 -28.83
C SER A 227 17.58 19.91 -27.38
N ASP A 228 18.51 19.71 -26.43
CA ASP A 228 18.18 19.55 -25.00
C ASP A 228 17.98 20.90 -24.29
N LEU A 229 18.23 22.00 -24.96
CA LEU A 229 17.95 23.33 -24.42
C LEU A 229 16.46 23.47 -24.11
N MET A 230 16.13 23.79 -22.85
CA MET A 230 14.77 23.89 -22.32
C MET A 230 14.01 22.55 -22.33
N ALA A 231 14.69 21.43 -22.62
CA ALA A 231 14.11 20.09 -22.47
C ALA A 231 13.68 19.86 -21.02
N THR A 232 12.45 19.41 -20.81
CA THR A 232 11.88 19.22 -19.49
C THR A 232 11.79 17.73 -19.18
N TYR A 233 12.62 17.29 -18.27
CA TYR A 233 12.62 15.92 -17.74
C TYR A 233 11.71 15.84 -16.52
N ARG A 234 10.72 14.95 -16.58
CA ARG A 234 9.77 14.69 -15.51
C ARG A 234 10.02 13.32 -14.91
N CYS A 235 10.27 13.28 -13.61
CA CYS A 235 10.23 12.04 -12.86
C CYS A 235 8.84 11.81 -12.28
N GLN A 236 8.37 10.56 -12.35
CA GLN A 236 7.05 10.14 -11.92
C GLN A 236 7.14 8.85 -11.10
N ALA A 237 6.36 8.74 -10.03
CA ALA A 237 6.23 7.54 -9.22
C ALA A 237 4.77 7.13 -9.05
N SER A 238 4.48 5.85 -9.24
CA SER A 238 3.15 5.24 -9.03
C SER A 238 3.28 3.79 -8.59
N ASN A 239 2.35 3.33 -7.77
CA ASN A 239 2.24 1.92 -7.37
C ASN A 239 0.83 1.35 -7.52
N ASN A 240 -0.06 2.10 -8.16
CA ASN A 240 -1.45 1.71 -8.42
C ASN A 240 -2.01 2.49 -9.62
N ASN A 241 -3.16 2.07 -10.11
CA ASN A 241 -3.84 2.71 -11.24
C ASN A 241 -5.03 3.60 -10.81
N GLU A 242 -5.27 3.74 -9.51
CA GLU A 242 -6.44 4.47 -8.98
C GLU A 242 -6.09 5.90 -8.58
N THR A 243 -4.82 6.17 -8.25
CA THR A 243 -4.36 7.50 -7.86
C THR A 243 -3.52 8.15 -8.93
N VAL A 244 -3.60 9.47 -9.01
CA VAL A 244 -2.70 10.24 -9.89
C VAL A 244 -1.25 10.02 -9.45
N PRO A 245 -0.34 9.65 -10.37
CA PRO A 245 1.07 9.51 -10.06
C PRO A 245 1.68 10.80 -9.50
N VAL A 246 2.53 10.67 -8.49
CA VAL A 246 3.29 11.80 -7.96
C VAL A 246 4.45 12.10 -8.89
N SER A 247 4.63 13.37 -9.28
CA SER A 247 5.68 13.75 -10.21
C SER A 247 6.35 15.08 -9.86
N THR A 248 7.57 15.24 -10.34
CA THR A 248 8.34 16.50 -10.32
C THR A 248 9.17 16.61 -11.59
N SER A 249 9.55 17.83 -11.99
CA SER A 249 10.28 18.05 -13.24
C SER A 249 11.38 19.08 -13.07
N VAL A 250 12.37 19.02 -13.98
CA VAL A 250 13.43 20.01 -14.16
C VAL A 250 13.62 20.27 -15.66
N SER A 251 13.91 21.51 -16.03
CA SER A 251 14.28 21.90 -17.39
C SER A 251 15.77 22.20 -17.47
N LEU A 252 16.39 21.90 -18.61
CA LEU A 252 17.81 22.09 -18.80
C LEU A 252 18.10 23.48 -19.42
N ASP A 253 19.12 24.15 -18.92
CA ASP A 253 19.73 25.31 -19.59
C ASP A 253 21.11 24.95 -20.12
N LEU A 254 21.46 25.46 -21.31
CA LEU A 254 22.72 25.22 -21.96
C LEU A 254 23.43 26.54 -22.25
N ASN A 255 24.77 26.54 -22.15
CA ASN A 255 25.58 27.69 -22.52
C ASN A 255 25.32 28.05 -23.98
N ARG A 256 25.27 29.37 -24.23
CA ARG A 256 25.32 29.90 -25.59
C ARG A 256 26.78 29.87 -26.06
N GLU A 257 27.03 29.23 -27.20
CA GLU A 257 28.28 29.42 -27.91
C GLU A 257 28.35 30.81 -28.49
#